data_ca3df96fa21fa51520d8c60c2dc351ab
#
_entry.id   ca3df96fa21fa51520d8c60c2dc351ab
#
_cell.length_a   1.000
_cell.length_b   1.000
_cell.length_c   1.000
_cell.angle_alpha   90.00
_cell.angle_beta   90.00
_cell.angle_gamma   90.00
#
_symmetry.space_group_name_H-M   'P 1'
#
loop_
_entity.id
_entity.type
_entity.pdbx_description
1 polymer ?
#
loop_
_entity_poly.entity_id
_entity_poly.type
_entity_poly.pdbx_seq_one_letter_code
_entity_poly.pdbx_strand_id
1 'polypeptide(L)'
;MHPDYYEGILQLRNTNEEVLNFIRNQFKDNKKAWIAQEVRLKTGFDYYISSNRFLLALGKKLKKSFKGELKISRRIHTRDRLTSNDVYRVTVLFRLQ
;
A
#
# COMPACT_ATOMS: atom_id res chain seq x y z
N MET A 1 12.09 13.83 -5.72
CA MET A 1 12.07 12.47 -5.18
C MET A 1 11.97 11.48 -6.34
N HIS A 2 12.71 10.37 -6.26
CA HIS A 2 12.75 9.39 -7.36
C HIS A 2 11.39 8.72 -7.54
N PRO A 3 10.88 8.57 -8.79
CA PRO A 3 9.56 7.97 -9.02
C PRO A 3 9.46 6.50 -8.59
N ASP A 4 10.57 5.78 -8.48
CA ASP A 4 10.59 4.40 -8.00
C ASP A 4 10.69 4.28 -6.47
N TYR A 5 10.74 5.41 -5.77
CA TYR A 5 10.76 5.42 -4.31
C TYR A 5 9.46 4.86 -3.75
N TYR A 6 9.58 3.96 -2.78
CA TYR A 6 8.42 3.47 -2.05
C TYR A 6 8.76 3.21 -0.59
N GLU A 7 7.74 3.30 0.26
CA GLU A 7 7.86 3.04 1.70
C GLU A 7 7.13 1.76 2.10
N GLY A 8 6.04 1.45 1.44
CA GLY A 8 5.21 0.31 1.82
C GLY A 8 4.62 -0.42 0.64
N ILE A 9 3.96 -1.54 0.94
CA ILE A 9 3.40 -2.44 -0.07
C ILE A 9 1.94 -2.72 0.29
N LEU A 10 1.05 -2.57 -0.70
CA LEU A 10 -0.33 -3.01 -0.61
C LEU A 10 -0.46 -4.34 -1.34
N GLN A 11 -0.85 -5.38 -0.62
CA GLN A 11 -1.07 -6.71 -1.18
C GLN A 11 -2.57 -6.97 -1.28
N LEU A 12 -3.06 -7.16 -2.50
CA LEU A 12 -4.47 -7.48 -2.74
C LEU A 12 -4.60 -8.95 -3.13
N ARG A 13 -5.53 -9.64 -2.49
CA ARG A 13 -5.84 -11.05 -2.78
C ARG A 13 -7.32 -11.19 -3.03
N ASN A 14 -7.72 -12.10 -3.93
CA ASN A 14 -9.11 -12.27 -4.37
C ASN A 14 -9.74 -10.98 -4.87
N THR A 15 -8.96 -10.10 -5.45
CA THR A 15 -9.41 -8.78 -5.86
C THR A 15 -10.22 -8.82 -7.17
N ASN A 16 -10.90 -7.72 -7.46
CA ASN A 16 -11.66 -7.55 -8.70
C ASN A 16 -11.43 -6.15 -9.26
N GLU A 17 -12.01 -5.87 -10.44
CA GLU A 17 -11.86 -4.58 -11.10
C GLU A 17 -12.38 -3.41 -10.27
N GLU A 18 -13.43 -3.63 -9.51
CA GLU A 18 -14.02 -2.60 -8.67
C GLU A 18 -13.05 -2.11 -7.59
N VAL A 19 -12.36 -3.06 -6.93
CA VAL A 19 -11.33 -2.73 -5.94
C VAL A 19 -10.15 -2.02 -6.59
N LEU A 20 -9.71 -2.52 -7.75
CA LEU A 20 -8.57 -1.92 -8.47
C LEU A 20 -8.88 -0.49 -8.89
N ASN A 21 -10.08 -0.24 -9.41
CA ASN A 21 -10.50 1.11 -9.79
C ASN A 21 -10.61 2.04 -8.60
N PHE A 22 -11.11 1.53 -7.48
CA PHE A 22 -11.17 2.30 -6.24
C PHE A 22 -9.77 2.76 -5.82
N ILE A 23 -8.80 1.86 -5.86
CA ILE A 23 -7.42 2.18 -5.47
C ILE A 23 -6.82 3.21 -6.42
N ARG A 24 -6.95 3.01 -7.73
CA ARG A 24 -6.44 3.96 -8.72
C ARG A 24 -7.02 5.35 -8.52
N ASN A 25 -8.31 5.43 -8.20
CA ASN A 25 -8.98 6.71 -7.95
C ASN A 25 -8.44 7.43 -6.73
N GLN A 26 -7.96 6.71 -5.73
CA GLN A 26 -7.37 7.33 -4.53
C GLN A 26 -6.06 8.06 -4.85
N PHE A 27 -5.35 7.64 -5.88
CA PHE A 27 -4.09 8.26 -6.28
C PHE A 27 -4.26 9.34 -7.35
N LYS A 28 -5.39 9.34 -8.05
CA LYS A 28 -5.61 10.18 -9.23
C LYS A 28 -5.41 11.67 -8.95
N ASP A 29 -5.93 12.15 -7.84
CA ASP A 29 -5.87 13.57 -7.47
C ASP A 29 -4.87 13.84 -6.35
N ASN A 30 -4.08 12.85 -5.97
CA ASN A 30 -3.15 12.99 -4.85
C ASN A 30 -1.74 13.25 -5.37
N LYS A 31 -1.21 14.45 -5.07
CA LYS A 31 0.12 14.85 -5.49
C LYS A 31 1.23 14.42 -4.51
N LYS A 32 0.84 13.95 -3.32
CA LYS A 32 1.80 13.61 -2.25
C LYS A 32 2.15 12.13 -2.19
N ALA A 33 1.36 11.28 -2.85
CA ALA A 33 1.61 9.84 -2.85
C ALA A 33 1.36 9.28 -4.25
N TRP A 34 2.12 8.23 -4.59
CA TRP A 34 2.00 7.59 -5.91
C TRP A 34 2.26 6.10 -5.79
N ILE A 35 1.87 5.37 -6.84
CA ILE A 35 2.20 3.95 -7.00
C ILE A 35 3.52 3.88 -7.76
N ALA A 36 4.57 3.42 -7.08
CA ALA A 36 5.90 3.30 -7.67
C ALA A 36 5.99 2.11 -8.61
N GLN A 37 5.29 1.02 -8.28
CA GLN A 37 5.29 -0.19 -9.08
C GLN A 37 4.03 -0.99 -8.84
N GLU A 38 3.51 -1.62 -9.89
CA GLU A 38 2.39 -2.54 -9.84
C GLU A 38 2.85 -3.91 -10.32
N VAL A 39 2.64 -4.95 -9.50
CA VAL A 39 3.00 -6.32 -9.85
C VAL A 39 1.75 -7.18 -9.86
N ARG A 40 1.46 -7.78 -11.01
CA ARG A 40 0.33 -8.68 -11.16
C ARG A 40 0.77 -10.11 -10.80
N LEU A 41 0.00 -10.74 -9.92
CA LEU A 41 0.23 -12.12 -9.48
C LEU A 41 -0.97 -12.99 -9.87
N LYS A 42 -0.80 -14.31 -9.81
CA LYS A 42 -1.91 -15.24 -10.07
C LYS A 42 -3.07 -15.03 -9.10
N THR A 43 -2.77 -14.66 -7.86
CA THR A 43 -3.77 -14.54 -6.79
C THR A 43 -4.15 -13.11 -6.48
N GLY A 44 -3.59 -12.13 -7.19
CA GLY A 44 -3.91 -10.73 -6.95
C GLY A 44 -2.87 -9.76 -7.46
N PHE A 45 -2.72 -8.66 -6.75
CA PHE A 45 -1.82 -7.57 -7.14
C PHE A 45 -1.02 -7.09 -5.94
N ASP A 46 0.22 -6.68 -6.19
CA ASP A 46 1.03 -5.97 -5.20
C ASP A 46 1.32 -4.58 -5.75
N TYR A 47 1.03 -3.55 -4.94
CA TYR A 47 1.32 -2.16 -5.27
C TYR A 47 2.39 -1.64 -4.31
N TYR A 48 3.48 -1.11 -4.87
CA TYR A 48 4.53 -0.45 -4.11
C TYR A 48 4.18 1.03 -4.00
N ILE A 49 3.95 1.50 -2.79
CA ILE A 49 3.37 2.82 -2.53
C ILE A 49 4.38 3.72 -1.86
N SER A 50 4.47 4.96 -2.31
CA SER A 50 5.49 5.92 -1.89
C SER A 50 5.36 6.40 -0.45
N SER A 51 4.18 6.27 0.17
CA SER A 51 3.91 6.80 1.50
C SER A 51 3.23 5.76 2.38
N ASN A 52 3.86 5.42 3.51
CA ASN A 52 3.26 4.54 4.52
C ASN A 52 1.99 5.15 5.11
N ARG A 53 2.00 6.45 5.34
CA ARG A 53 0.86 7.17 5.89
C ARG A 53 -0.36 7.04 4.98
N PHE A 54 -0.15 7.26 3.68
CA PHE A 54 -1.21 7.11 2.69
C PHE A 54 -1.68 5.66 2.60
N LEU A 55 -0.74 4.72 2.63
CA LEU A 55 -1.03 3.28 2.56
C LEU A 55 -1.92 2.83 3.73
N LEU A 56 -1.62 3.27 4.94
CA LEU A 56 -2.42 2.93 6.11
C LEU A 56 -3.84 3.49 6.00
N ALA A 57 -3.97 4.73 5.54
CA ALA A 57 -5.27 5.35 5.32
C ALA A 57 -6.06 4.60 4.23
N LEU A 58 -5.38 4.19 3.16
CA LEU A 58 -5.98 3.44 2.07
C LEU A 58 -6.51 2.08 2.56
N GLY A 59 -5.73 1.39 3.39
CA GLY A 59 -6.16 0.12 3.99
C GLY A 59 -7.47 0.27 4.77
N LYS A 60 -7.58 1.32 5.57
CA LYS A 60 -8.80 1.61 6.32
C LYS A 60 -9.98 1.88 5.40
N LYS A 61 -9.76 2.63 4.32
CA LYS A 61 -10.81 2.91 3.33
C LYS A 61 -11.28 1.64 2.63
N LEU A 62 -10.37 0.74 2.30
CA LEU A 62 -10.71 -0.55 1.70
C LEU A 62 -11.59 -1.38 2.63
N LYS A 63 -11.20 -1.47 3.90
CA LYS A 63 -11.97 -2.22 4.90
C LYS A 63 -13.38 -1.65 5.08
N LYS A 64 -13.51 -0.34 4.99
CA LYS A 64 -14.78 0.35 5.13
C LYS A 64 -15.67 0.19 3.89
N SER A 65 -15.08 0.15 2.70
CA SER A 65 -15.81 0.16 1.43
C SER A 65 -16.12 -1.22 0.89
N PHE A 66 -15.35 -2.23 1.28
CA PHE A 66 -15.50 -3.60 0.76
C PHE A 66 -15.46 -4.60 1.90
N LYS A 67 -16.12 -5.74 1.71
CA LYS A 67 -16.04 -6.86 2.65
C LYS A 67 -14.77 -7.64 2.41
N GLY A 68 -13.94 -7.75 3.44
CA GLY A 68 -12.69 -8.49 3.34
C GLY A 68 -11.91 -8.48 4.62
N GLU A 69 -10.79 -9.17 4.61
CA GLU A 69 -9.84 -9.17 5.72
C GLU A 69 -8.75 -8.14 5.48
N LEU A 70 -8.46 -7.36 6.50
CA LEU A 70 -7.38 -6.39 6.49
C LEU A 70 -6.31 -6.83 7.50
N LYS A 71 -5.07 -6.92 7.03
CA LYS A 71 -3.93 -7.23 7.87
C LYS A 71 -2.85 -6.19 7.65
N ILE A 72 -2.34 -5.64 8.74
CA ILE A 72 -1.28 -4.63 8.69
C ILE A 72 -0.08 -5.16 9.45
N SER A 73 1.08 -5.15 8.81
CA SER A 73 2.34 -5.51 9.47
C SER A 73 3.38 -4.43 9.22
N ARG A 74 4.28 -4.28 10.18
CA ARG A 74 5.37 -3.30 10.13
C ARG A 74 6.66 -4.02 10.42
N ARG A 75 7.69 -3.72 9.62
CA ARG A 75 9.03 -4.25 9.84
C ARG A 75 10.03 -3.12 9.82
N ILE A 76 11.01 -3.20 10.69
CA ILE A 76 12.14 -2.29 10.64
C ILE A 76 12.95 -2.66 9.39
N HIS A 77 13.05 -1.70 8.46
CA HIS A 77 13.81 -1.87 7.23
C HIS A 77 15.27 -1.53 7.43
N THR A 78 15.54 -0.40 8.11
CA THR A 78 16.88 0.04 8.42
C THR A 78 16.82 1.05 9.56
N ARG A 79 17.97 1.29 10.17
CA ARG A 79 18.12 2.33 11.19
C ARG A 79 18.90 3.50 10.59
N ASP A 80 18.33 4.71 10.70
CA ASP A 80 19.01 5.91 10.28
C ASP A 80 20.07 6.25 11.32
N ARG A 81 21.35 6.19 10.93
CA ARG A 81 22.49 6.44 11.82
C ARG A 81 22.57 7.87 12.30
N LEU A 82 22.10 8.82 11.48
CA LEU A 82 22.18 10.24 11.80
C LEU A 82 21.14 10.66 12.84
N THR A 83 19.94 10.11 12.75
CA THR A 83 18.84 10.48 13.65
C THR A 83 18.57 9.43 14.70
N SER A 84 19.19 8.26 14.61
CA SER A 84 18.94 7.08 15.45
C SER A 84 17.49 6.58 15.37
N ASN A 85 16.76 6.98 14.34
CA ASN A 85 15.38 6.54 14.11
C ASN A 85 15.34 5.32 13.21
N ASP A 86 14.42 4.42 13.49
CA ASP A 86 14.17 3.27 12.65
C ASP A 86 13.30 3.67 11.45
N VAL A 87 13.64 3.15 10.28
CA VAL A 87 12.83 3.31 9.08
C VAL A 87 12.00 2.04 8.91
N TYR A 88 10.69 2.19 8.95
CA TYR A 88 9.76 1.06 8.87
C TYR A 88 9.23 0.89 7.46
N ARG A 89 9.02 -0.37 7.08
CA ARG A 89 8.27 -0.72 5.88
C ARG A 89 6.95 -1.35 6.30
N VAL A 90 5.86 -0.77 5.83
CA VAL A 90 4.51 -1.22 6.15
C VAL A 90 4.01 -2.12 5.03
N THR A 91 3.41 -3.24 5.40
CA THR A 91 2.69 -4.10 4.45
C THR A 91 1.24 -4.16 4.86
N VAL A 92 0.35 -3.80 3.94
CA VAL A 92 -1.09 -3.89 4.12
C VAL A 92 -1.62 -4.98 3.20
N LEU A 93 -2.18 -6.02 3.79
CA LEU A 93 -2.83 -7.09 3.04
C LEU A 93 -4.34 -6.91 3.13
N PHE A 94 -5.01 -6.85 1.99
CA PHE A 94 -6.46 -6.85 1.92
C PHE A 94 -6.92 -8.01 1.06
N ARG A 95 -7.66 -8.94 1.68
CA ARG A 95 -8.25 -10.09 0.98
C ARG A 95 -9.75 -9.87 0.87
N LEU A 96 -10.23 -9.71 -0.36
CA LEU A 96 -11.65 -9.54 -0.64
C LEU A 96 -12.40 -10.85 -0.37
N GLN A 97 -13.53 -10.75 0.28
CA GLN A 97 -14.41 -11.90 0.51
C GLN A 97 -15.34 -12.15 -0.66
#